data_cfedb4949640ebc1c981246528cf737a
#
_entry.id   cfedb4949640ebc1c981246528cf737a
#
_cell.length_a   1.000
_cell.length_b   1.000
_cell.length_c   1.000
_cell.angle_alpha   90.00
_cell.angle_beta   90.00
_cell.angle_gamma   90.00
#
_symmetry.space_group_name_H-M   'P 1'
#
loop_
_entity.id
_entity.type
_entity.pdbx_description
1 polymer ?
#
loop_
_entity_poly.entity_id
_entity_poly.type
_entity_poly.pdbx_seq_one_letter_code
_entity_poly.pdbx_strand_id
1 'polypeptide(L)'
;MNLDHPKLVRLLRMAYSAEKAAAFAYIGHAGSVKHPDEKIAIKQIEMDEWGHRKTVLSIMRQYGIPVSWWNEVKYHLIGKTISLSCYVIGWFMPYYFAGRLESGNVCEYFVMMHYFNDLGITEHDDELYEMGIKEKEHEIYFQKSIENNRLLPLFEKIFGWGTANSFNDVDLGNKYSVKASKAYCQHRNK
;
A
#
# COMPACT_ATOMS: atom_id res chain seq x y z
N MET A 1 20.89 0.94 17.54
CA MET A 1 20.69 2.41 17.65
C MET A 1 19.19 2.63 17.84
N ASN A 2 18.75 3.42 18.82
CA ASN A 2 17.32 3.71 18.97
C ASN A 2 16.93 4.87 18.05
N LEU A 3 15.85 4.73 17.30
CA LEU A 3 15.31 5.84 16.50
C LEU A 3 14.60 6.84 17.44
N ASP A 4 15.11 8.07 17.52
CA ASP A 4 14.46 9.17 18.24
C ASP A 4 13.47 9.93 17.34
N HIS A 5 12.49 9.16 16.81
CA HIS A 5 11.43 9.71 15.95
C HIS A 5 10.11 8.95 16.16
N PRO A 6 9.29 9.35 17.14
CA PRO A 6 8.08 8.60 17.52
C PRO A 6 7.08 8.35 16.39
N LYS A 7 6.95 9.30 15.44
CA LYS A 7 6.07 9.14 14.27
C LYS A 7 6.57 8.03 13.34
N LEU A 8 7.89 7.97 13.08
CA LEU A 8 8.49 6.92 12.26
C LEU A 8 8.33 5.55 12.91
N VAL A 9 8.63 5.44 14.22
CA VAL A 9 8.45 4.17 14.97
C VAL A 9 7.00 3.69 14.92
N ARG A 10 6.04 4.62 15.08
CA ARG A 10 4.61 4.30 14.96
C ARG A 10 4.26 3.83 13.55
N LEU A 11 4.75 4.51 12.52
CA LEU A 11 4.47 4.21 11.12
C LEU A 11 5.01 2.83 10.74
N LEU A 12 6.27 2.51 11.10
CA LEU A 12 6.87 1.19 10.88
C LEU A 12 6.06 0.06 11.53
N ARG A 13 5.60 0.25 12.78
CA ARG A 13 4.77 -0.73 13.48
C ARG A 13 3.40 -0.93 12.81
N MET A 14 2.83 0.15 12.27
CA MET A 14 1.55 0.09 11.56
C MET A 14 1.72 -0.61 10.23
N ALA A 15 2.67 -0.18 9.40
CA ALA A 15 2.96 -0.76 8.10
C ALA A 15 3.22 -2.25 8.20
N TYR A 16 4.11 -2.69 9.11
CA TYR A 16 4.37 -4.11 9.32
C TYR A 16 3.10 -4.95 9.50
N SER A 17 2.11 -4.43 10.22
CA SER A 17 0.85 -5.16 10.45
C SER A 17 -0.17 -4.95 9.34
N ALA A 18 -0.14 -3.79 8.67
CA ALA A 18 -1.01 -3.46 7.55
C ALA A 18 -0.71 -4.35 6.32
N GLU A 19 0.57 -4.59 6.01
CA GLU A 19 0.99 -5.51 4.95
C GLU A 19 0.41 -6.92 5.12
N LYS A 20 0.36 -7.42 6.35
CA LYS A 20 -0.33 -8.70 6.63
C LYS A 20 -1.82 -8.64 6.33
N ALA A 21 -2.47 -7.52 6.62
CA ALA A 21 -3.89 -7.38 6.32
C ALA A 21 -4.13 -7.29 4.80
N ALA A 22 -3.28 -6.57 4.07
CA ALA A 22 -3.30 -6.49 2.61
C ALA A 22 -3.09 -7.87 1.98
N ALA A 23 -2.05 -8.61 2.39
CA ALA A 23 -1.81 -9.97 1.91
C ALA A 23 -3.04 -10.89 2.14
N PHE A 24 -3.67 -10.85 3.32
CA PHE A 24 -4.89 -11.63 3.55
C PHE A 24 -6.07 -11.17 2.70
N ALA A 25 -6.22 -9.87 2.47
CA ALA A 25 -7.24 -9.35 1.57
C ALA A 25 -7.04 -9.88 0.16
N TYR A 26 -5.80 -9.91 -0.34
CA TYR A 26 -5.47 -10.43 -1.67
C TYR A 26 -5.62 -11.95 -1.80
N ILE A 27 -5.43 -12.74 -0.73
CA ILE A 27 -5.82 -14.16 -0.71
C ILE A 27 -7.31 -14.32 -1.03
N GLY A 28 -8.17 -13.55 -0.38
CA GLY A 28 -9.61 -13.59 -0.63
C GLY A 28 -9.97 -13.04 -2.00
N HIS A 29 -9.35 -11.95 -2.43
CA HIS A 29 -9.57 -11.34 -3.74
C HIS A 29 -9.20 -12.32 -4.86
N ALA A 30 -8.00 -12.90 -4.84
CA ALA A 30 -7.57 -13.91 -5.81
C ALA A 30 -8.47 -15.17 -5.80
N GLY A 31 -9.00 -15.53 -4.63
CA GLY A 31 -9.95 -16.64 -4.50
C GLY A 31 -11.34 -16.34 -5.08
N SER A 32 -11.76 -15.09 -5.09
CA SER A 32 -13.09 -14.65 -5.52
C SER A 32 -13.20 -14.37 -7.03
N VAL A 33 -12.07 -14.08 -7.72
CA VAL A 33 -12.05 -13.84 -9.16
C VAL A 33 -12.10 -15.15 -9.95
N LYS A 34 -12.75 -15.11 -11.12
CA LYS A 34 -12.93 -16.28 -11.97
C LYS A 34 -11.88 -16.37 -13.07
N HIS A 35 -11.37 -15.24 -13.54
CA HIS A 35 -10.44 -15.20 -14.66
C HIS A 35 -9.04 -15.63 -14.19
N PRO A 36 -8.39 -16.58 -14.88
CA PRO A 36 -7.07 -17.08 -14.48
C PRO A 36 -6.00 -15.98 -14.40
N ASP A 37 -5.98 -15.07 -15.38
CA ASP A 37 -4.97 -14.00 -15.44
C ASP A 37 -5.14 -13.00 -14.30
N GLU A 38 -6.39 -12.64 -13.96
CA GLU A 38 -6.69 -11.80 -12.78
C GLU A 38 -6.19 -12.47 -11.50
N LYS A 39 -6.46 -13.78 -11.37
CA LYS A 39 -6.02 -14.56 -10.22
C LYS A 39 -4.50 -14.60 -10.08
N ILE A 40 -3.78 -14.77 -11.18
CA ILE A 40 -2.31 -14.77 -11.19
C ILE A 40 -1.78 -13.40 -10.79
N ALA A 41 -2.31 -12.32 -11.39
CA ALA A 41 -1.88 -10.95 -11.08
C ALA A 41 -2.11 -10.60 -9.60
N ILE A 42 -3.30 -10.89 -9.05
CA ILE A 42 -3.62 -10.60 -7.65
C ILE A 42 -2.78 -11.46 -6.69
N LYS A 43 -2.46 -12.69 -7.06
CA LYS A 43 -1.52 -13.52 -6.28
C LYS A 43 -0.10 -12.97 -6.28
N GLN A 44 0.34 -12.35 -7.37
CA GLN A 44 1.63 -11.69 -7.39
C GLN A 44 1.63 -10.50 -6.42
N ILE A 45 0.58 -9.68 -6.42
CA ILE A 45 0.42 -8.58 -5.46
C ILE A 45 0.45 -9.13 -4.02
N GLU A 46 -0.26 -10.21 -3.71
CA GLU A 46 -0.19 -10.87 -2.40
C GLU A 46 1.26 -11.19 -2.00
N MET A 47 2.05 -11.73 -2.93
CA MET A 47 3.46 -12.07 -2.66
C MET A 47 4.32 -10.83 -2.42
N ASP A 48 4.05 -9.74 -3.13
CA ASP A 48 4.73 -8.46 -2.94
C ASP A 48 4.45 -7.92 -1.54
N GLU A 49 3.20 -7.99 -1.02
CA GLU A 49 2.83 -7.57 0.34
C GLU A 49 3.59 -8.37 1.42
N TRP A 50 3.72 -9.69 1.24
CA TRP A 50 4.55 -10.49 2.13
C TRP A 50 6.02 -10.08 2.08
N GLY A 51 6.51 -9.66 0.90
CA GLY A 51 7.84 -9.08 0.71
C GLY A 51 8.00 -7.77 1.48
N HIS A 52 7.07 -6.82 1.29
CA HIS A 52 7.03 -5.54 2.00
C HIS A 52 7.05 -5.73 3.52
N ARG A 53 6.18 -6.60 4.02
CA ARG A 53 6.16 -6.95 5.44
C ARG A 53 7.52 -7.44 5.96
N LYS A 54 8.23 -8.27 5.18
CA LYS A 54 9.55 -8.78 5.55
C LYS A 54 10.59 -7.66 5.61
N THR A 55 10.58 -6.76 4.63
CA THR A 55 11.45 -5.59 4.57
C THR A 55 11.23 -4.67 5.76
N VAL A 56 9.98 -4.30 6.05
CA VAL A 56 9.64 -3.47 7.22
C VAL A 56 10.09 -4.15 8.53
N LEU A 57 9.94 -5.46 8.66
CA LEU A 57 10.44 -6.20 9.83
C LEU A 57 11.96 -6.13 9.95
N SER A 58 12.68 -6.21 8.83
CA SER A 58 14.15 -6.09 8.81
C SER A 58 14.59 -4.72 9.34
N ILE A 59 13.98 -3.64 8.85
CA ILE A 59 14.21 -2.28 9.33
C ILE A 59 13.89 -2.17 10.82
N MET A 60 12.73 -2.64 11.26
CA MET A 60 12.35 -2.61 12.68
C MET A 60 13.38 -3.33 13.58
N ARG A 61 13.88 -4.48 13.15
CA ARG A 61 14.89 -5.26 13.90
C ARG A 61 16.21 -4.52 14.01
N GLN A 62 16.66 -3.86 12.95
CA GLN A 62 17.90 -3.08 12.93
C GLN A 62 17.90 -1.99 14.01
N TYR A 63 16.75 -1.37 14.26
CA TYR A 63 16.59 -0.32 15.28
C TYR A 63 15.99 -0.79 16.60
N GLY A 64 15.87 -2.09 16.82
CA GLY A 64 15.33 -2.65 18.05
C GLY A 64 13.86 -2.31 18.32
N ILE A 65 13.06 -2.05 17.26
CA ILE A 65 11.65 -1.70 17.38
C ILE A 65 10.81 -2.98 17.54
N PRO A 66 10.15 -3.18 18.68
CA PRO A 66 9.33 -4.36 18.89
C PRO A 66 8.03 -4.31 18.08
N VAL A 67 7.59 -5.48 17.60
CA VAL A 67 6.29 -5.65 16.96
C VAL A 67 5.17 -5.32 17.95
N SER A 68 4.16 -4.60 17.49
CA SER A 68 2.97 -4.28 18.27
C SER A 68 1.97 -5.43 18.20
N TRP A 69 1.79 -6.16 19.30
CA TRP A 69 0.80 -7.24 19.39
C TRP A 69 -0.62 -6.75 19.07
N TRP A 70 -1.01 -5.58 19.55
CA TRP A 70 -2.32 -4.99 19.25
C TRP A 70 -2.54 -4.73 17.77
N ASN A 71 -1.53 -4.17 17.08
CA ASN A 71 -1.62 -3.98 15.63
C ASN A 71 -1.72 -5.34 14.93
N GLU A 72 -0.93 -6.32 15.35
CA GLU A 72 -0.95 -7.67 14.78
C GLU A 72 -2.32 -8.33 14.85
N VAL A 73 -3.01 -8.25 16.00
CA VAL A 73 -4.36 -8.79 16.16
C VAL A 73 -5.37 -7.99 15.36
N LYS A 74 -5.35 -6.65 15.49
CA LYS A 74 -6.27 -5.75 14.79
C LYS A 74 -6.21 -5.96 13.28
N TYR A 75 -5.02 -5.88 12.70
CA TYR A 75 -4.83 -6.00 11.24
C TYR A 75 -5.04 -7.42 10.74
N HIS A 76 -4.77 -8.44 11.55
CA HIS A 76 -5.17 -9.81 11.23
C HIS A 76 -6.68 -9.94 11.04
N LEU A 77 -7.47 -9.42 11.98
CA LEU A 77 -8.93 -9.46 11.90
C LEU A 77 -9.45 -8.65 10.72
N ILE A 78 -8.90 -7.46 10.47
CA ILE A 78 -9.26 -6.62 9.32
C ILE A 78 -9.00 -7.38 8.01
N GLY A 79 -7.78 -7.92 7.83
CA GLY A 79 -7.42 -8.64 6.60
C GLY A 79 -8.30 -9.87 6.36
N LYS A 80 -8.59 -10.65 7.41
CA LYS A 80 -9.50 -11.81 7.29
C LYS A 80 -10.94 -11.41 6.95
N THR A 81 -11.44 -10.32 7.54
CA THR A 81 -12.78 -9.81 7.23
C THR A 81 -12.86 -9.35 5.78
N ILE A 82 -11.88 -8.59 5.29
CA ILE A 82 -11.81 -8.16 3.90
C ILE A 82 -11.70 -9.37 2.97
N SER A 83 -10.84 -10.33 3.29
CA SER A 83 -10.69 -11.58 2.55
C SER A 83 -12.02 -12.29 2.32
N LEU A 84 -12.82 -12.46 3.38
CA LEU A 84 -14.14 -13.08 3.31
C LEU A 84 -15.14 -12.22 2.53
N SER A 85 -15.09 -10.90 2.69
CA SER A 85 -16.00 -9.99 1.99
C SER A 85 -15.86 -10.04 0.47
N CYS A 86 -14.66 -10.32 -0.05
CA CYS A 86 -14.41 -10.42 -1.50
C CYS A 86 -15.30 -11.45 -2.20
N TYR A 87 -15.76 -12.48 -1.48
CA TYR A 87 -16.65 -13.51 -2.06
C TYR A 87 -18.12 -13.08 -2.19
N VAL A 88 -18.52 -12.00 -1.52
CA VAL A 88 -19.93 -11.60 -1.45
C VAL A 88 -20.21 -10.20 -2.01
N ILE A 89 -19.22 -9.30 -2.05
CA ILE A 89 -19.41 -7.89 -2.48
C ILE A 89 -19.34 -7.68 -4.00
N GLY A 90 -19.18 -8.75 -4.77
CA GLY A 90 -19.08 -8.71 -6.23
C GLY A 90 -17.68 -8.36 -6.74
N TRP A 91 -17.50 -8.38 -8.06
CA TRP A 91 -16.19 -8.22 -8.69
C TRP A 91 -15.60 -6.81 -8.58
N PHE A 92 -16.40 -5.76 -8.77
CA PHE A 92 -15.94 -4.38 -8.85
C PHE A 92 -15.37 -3.83 -7.53
N MET A 93 -16.05 -4.12 -6.41
CA MET A 93 -15.70 -3.52 -5.12
C MET A 93 -14.30 -3.91 -4.61
N PRO A 94 -13.87 -5.20 -4.67
CA PRO A 94 -12.51 -5.56 -4.29
C PRO A 94 -11.45 -4.82 -5.10
N TYR A 95 -11.61 -4.69 -6.42
CA TYR A 95 -10.70 -3.93 -7.28
C TYR A 95 -10.64 -2.45 -6.91
N TYR A 96 -11.80 -1.82 -6.71
CA TYR A 96 -11.89 -0.41 -6.38
C TYR A 96 -11.20 -0.10 -5.04
N PHE A 97 -11.55 -0.83 -3.99
CA PHE A 97 -10.99 -0.57 -2.66
C PHE A 97 -9.53 -1.00 -2.54
N ALA A 98 -9.09 -2.01 -3.29
CA ALA A 98 -7.69 -2.35 -3.40
C ALA A 98 -6.89 -1.19 -4.00
N GLY A 99 -7.24 -0.70 -5.19
CA GLY A 99 -6.54 0.41 -5.81
C GLY A 99 -6.53 1.68 -4.97
N ARG A 100 -7.65 1.97 -4.27
CA ARG A 100 -7.71 3.08 -3.32
C ARG A 100 -6.78 2.89 -2.13
N LEU A 101 -6.60 1.66 -1.64
CA LEU A 101 -5.68 1.34 -0.56
C LEU A 101 -4.24 1.56 -1.00
N GLU A 102 -3.86 0.99 -2.16
CA GLU A 102 -2.50 1.09 -2.70
C GLU A 102 -2.08 2.55 -2.95
N SER A 103 -2.99 3.37 -3.48
CA SER A 103 -2.79 4.82 -3.56
C SER A 103 -2.37 5.44 -2.21
N GLY A 104 -2.75 4.82 -1.09
CA GLY A 104 -2.37 5.19 0.27
C GLY A 104 -0.97 4.77 0.64
N ASN A 105 -0.66 3.54 0.34
CA ASN A 105 0.58 2.91 0.73
C ASN A 105 1.78 3.58 0.05
N VAL A 106 1.66 3.98 -1.22
CA VAL A 106 2.70 4.77 -1.93
C VAL A 106 3.19 5.93 -1.06
N CYS A 107 2.26 6.71 -0.51
CA CYS A 107 2.60 7.87 0.31
C CYS A 107 3.26 7.47 1.64
N GLU A 108 2.83 6.36 2.24
CA GLU A 108 3.37 5.92 3.53
C GLU A 108 4.86 5.58 3.43
N TYR A 109 5.30 4.88 2.38
CA TYR A 109 6.72 4.56 2.17
C TYR A 109 7.56 5.80 1.90
N PHE A 110 7.07 6.75 1.11
CA PHE A 110 7.77 8.01 0.88
C PHE A 110 7.87 8.87 2.14
N VAL A 111 6.84 8.84 3.01
CA VAL A 111 6.90 9.51 4.32
C VAL A 111 7.90 8.84 5.26
N MET A 112 7.99 7.50 5.25
CA MET A 112 9.02 6.78 6.03
C MET A 112 10.42 7.19 5.58
N MET A 113 10.67 7.22 4.28
CA MET A 113 11.95 7.66 3.70
C MET A 113 12.30 9.09 4.18
N HIS A 114 11.33 10.01 4.15
CA HIS A 114 11.56 11.37 4.65
C HIS A 114 11.91 11.42 6.14
N TYR A 115 11.22 10.65 6.96
CA TYR A 115 11.51 10.62 8.40
C TYR A 115 12.89 10.02 8.70
N PHE A 116 13.36 9.07 7.92
CA PHE A 116 14.73 8.57 8.01
C PHE A 116 15.74 9.65 7.59
N ASN A 117 15.48 10.34 6.49
CA ASN A 117 16.33 11.45 6.02
C ASN A 117 16.41 12.61 7.02
N ASP A 118 15.32 12.94 7.73
CA ASP A 118 15.30 13.94 8.79
C ASP A 118 16.23 13.57 9.97
N LEU A 119 16.51 12.27 10.14
CA LEU A 119 17.49 11.73 11.10
C LEU A 119 18.90 11.57 10.52
N GLY A 120 19.13 11.96 9.27
CA GLY A 120 20.39 11.77 8.56
C GLY A 120 20.66 10.31 8.14
N ILE A 121 19.64 9.47 8.09
CA ILE A 121 19.71 8.05 7.71
C ILE A 121 19.20 7.91 6.28
N THR A 122 20.06 7.49 5.35
CA THR A 122 19.71 7.33 3.92
C THR A 122 19.82 5.88 3.44
N GLU A 123 20.24 4.97 4.31
CA GLU A 123 20.47 3.57 3.95
C GLU A 123 19.21 2.80 3.52
N HIS A 124 18.02 3.32 3.86
CA HIS A 124 16.72 2.73 3.53
C HIS A 124 16.02 3.41 2.33
N ASP A 125 16.66 4.43 1.72
CA ASP A 125 16.02 5.20 0.65
C ASP A 125 15.65 4.35 -0.56
N ASP A 126 16.56 3.49 -1.01
CA ASP A 126 16.35 2.66 -2.19
C ASP A 126 15.21 1.66 -1.96
N GLU A 127 15.24 0.92 -0.84
CA GLU A 127 14.23 -0.10 -0.58
C GLU A 127 12.84 0.50 -0.30
N LEU A 128 12.74 1.61 0.44
CA LEU A 128 11.47 2.29 0.70
C LEU A 128 10.90 2.95 -0.57
N TYR A 129 11.80 3.48 -1.42
CA TYR A 129 11.39 4.02 -2.72
C TYR A 129 10.86 2.91 -3.63
N GLU A 130 11.55 1.78 -3.73
CA GLU A 130 11.13 0.63 -4.55
C GLU A 130 9.78 0.06 -4.07
N MET A 131 9.57 -0.02 -2.75
CA MET A 131 8.29 -0.41 -2.19
C MET A 131 7.18 0.58 -2.60
N GLY A 132 7.41 1.89 -2.46
CA GLY A 132 6.44 2.90 -2.90
C GLY A 132 6.11 2.83 -4.39
N ILE A 133 7.10 2.54 -5.25
CA ILE A 133 6.89 2.33 -6.69
C ILE A 133 6.07 1.06 -6.94
N LYS A 134 6.32 -0.01 -6.20
CA LYS A 134 5.57 -1.26 -6.32
C LYS A 134 4.08 -1.05 -5.97
N GLU A 135 3.79 -0.31 -4.89
CA GLU A 135 2.41 0.09 -4.54
C GLU A 135 1.75 0.90 -5.67
N LYS A 136 2.53 1.76 -6.34
CA LYS A 136 2.01 2.50 -7.50
C LYS A 136 1.69 1.61 -8.69
N GLU A 137 2.49 0.58 -8.94
CA GLU A 137 2.21 -0.43 -9.96
C GLU A 137 0.92 -1.19 -9.64
N HIS A 138 0.71 -1.58 -8.38
CA HIS A 138 -0.52 -2.21 -7.90
C HIS A 138 -1.74 -1.28 -8.09
N GLU A 139 -1.64 -0.01 -7.70
CA GLU A 139 -2.70 0.99 -7.92
C GLU A 139 -3.07 1.09 -9.40
N ILE A 140 -2.08 1.21 -10.29
CA ILE A 140 -2.30 1.30 -11.74
C ILE A 140 -2.98 0.02 -12.28
N TYR A 141 -2.59 -1.15 -11.81
CA TYR A 141 -3.22 -2.40 -12.19
C TYR A 141 -4.72 -2.41 -11.84
N PHE A 142 -5.07 -2.08 -10.59
CA PHE A 142 -6.46 -2.05 -10.16
C PHE A 142 -7.27 -0.98 -10.89
N GLN A 143 -6.69 0.20 -11.11
CA GLN A 143 -7.33 1.28 -11.84
C GLN A 143 -7.67 0.89 -13.29
N LYS A 144 -6.70 0.32 -14.02
CA LYS A 144 -6.91 -0.16 -15.39
C LYS A 144 -7.96 -1.26 -15.46
N SER A 145 -8.01 -2.13 -14.47
CA SER A 145 -8.99 -3.23 -14.42
C SER A 145 -10.43 -2.74 -14.36
N ILE A 146 -10.68 -1.57 -13.75
CA ILE A 146 -12.03 -1.03 -13.54
C ILE A 146 -12.35 0.22 -14.37
N GLU A 147 -11.43 0.74 -15.19
CA GLU A 147 -11.55 2.03 -15.88
C GLU A 147 -12.83 2.17 -16.74
N ASN A 148 -13.31 1.06 -17.31
CA ASN A 148 -14.52 1.02 -18.14
C ASN A 148 -15.78 0.59 -17.36
N ASN A 149 -15.71 0.46 -16.04
CA ASN A 149 -16.85 0.01 -15.25
C ASN A 149 -17.81 1.17 -14.96
N ARG A 150 -19.11 0.95 -15.23
CA ARG A 150 -20.16 1.95 -15.05
C ARG A 150 -20.36 2.42 -13.61
N LEU A 151 -19.87 1.68 -12.62
CA LEU A 151 -19.92 2.07 -11.20
C LEU A 151 -18.80 3.05 -10.82
N LEU A 152 -17.71 3.08 -11.60
CA LEU A 152 -16.52 3.88 -11.26
C LEU A 152 -16.82 5.37 -11.02
N PRO A 153 -17.60 6.10 -11.87
CA PRO A 153 -17.88 7.51 -11.63
C PRO A 153 -18.64 7.79 -10.32
N LEU A 154 -19.53 6.86 -9.93
CA LEU A 154 -20.26 6.97 -8.67
C LEU A 154 -19.33 6.78 -7.47
N PHE A 155 -18.49 5.76 -7.52
CA PHE A 155 -17.55 5.46 -6.44
C PHE A 155 -16.46 6.52 -6.32
N GLU A 156 -15.97 7.03 -7.45
CA GLU A 156 -15.02 8.15 -7.50
C GLU A 156 -15.59 9.39 -6.80
N LYS A 157 -16.86 9.74 -7.08
CA LYS A 157 -17.55 10.87 -6.42
C LYS A 157 -17.70 10.68 -4.91
N ILE A 158 -17.97 9.45 -4.46
CA ILE A 158 -18.22 9.15 -3.04
C ILE A 158 -16.91 9.00 -2.25
N PHE A 159 -15.92 8.32 -2.82
CA PHE A 159 -14.72 7.90 -2.10
C PHE A 159 -13.44 8.63 -2.52
N GLY A 160 -13.49 9.48 -3.54
CA GLY A 160 -12.39 10.35 -3.95
C GLY A 160 -11.20 9.65 -4.59
N TRP A 161 -11.37 8.43 -5.12
CA TRP A 161 -10.33 7.72 -5.87
C TRP A 161 -10.89 7.19 -7.18
N GLY A 162 -10.13 7.34 -8.27
CA GLY A 162 -10.49 6.90 -9.61
C GLY A 162 -9.61 7.53 -10.68
N THR A 163 -10.01 7.41 -11.95
CA THR A 163 -9.23 7.87 -13.11
C THR A 163 -8.95 9.36 -13.13
N ALA A 164 -9.91 10.20 -12.68
CA ALA A 164 -9.76 11.65 -12.65
C ALA A 164 -8.79 12.13 -11.56
N ASN A 165 -8.59 11.33 -10.52
CA ASN A 165 -7.73 11.63 -9.38
C ASN A 165 -6.44 10.78 -9.37
N SER A 166 -6.18 10.02 -10.43
CA SER A 166 -4.95 9.23 -10.50
C SER A 166 -3.76 10.15 -10.77
N PHE A 167 -2.76 10.04 -9.94
CA PHE A 167 -1.53 10.81 -10.04
C PHE A 167 -0.60 10.19 -11.09
N ASN A 168 -0.90 10.45 -12.38
CA ASN A 168 0.00 10.10 -13.48
C ASN A 168 1.25 10.99 -13.52
N ASP A 169 1.28 12.05 -12.70
CA ASP A 169 2.28 13.11 -12.74
C ASP A 169 3.50 12.83 -11.83
N VAL A 170 3.54 11.72 -11.13
CA VAL A 170 4.75 11.34 -10.39
C VAL A 170 5.76 10.84 -11.40
N ASP A 171 6.84 11.60 -11.58
CA ASP A 171 7.99 11.17 -12.36
C ASP A 171 8.68 9.99 -11.66
N LEU A 172 8.18 8.79 -11.94
CA LEU A 172 8.72 7.54 -11.44
C LEU A 172 10.14 7.26 -11.95
N GLY A 173 10.61 8.03 -12.94
CA GLY A 173 11.99 7.93 -13.47
C GLY A 173 13.04 8.61 -12.60
N ASN A 174 12.64 9.45 -11.64
CA ASN A 174 13.58 10.18 -10.79
C ASN A 174 13.65 9.57 -9.38
N LYS A 175 14.47 8.55 -9.23
CA LYS A 175 14.64 7.71 -8.05
C LYS A 175 14.92 8.45 -6.73
N TYR A 176 15.35 9.71 -6.78
CA TYR A 176 15.74 10.50 -5.60
C TYR A 176 14.99 11.82 -5.48
N SER A 177 13.90 12.01 -6.20
CA SER A 177 13.17 13.26 -6.13
C SER A 177 12.27 13.31 -4.88
N VAL A 178 12.87 13.72 -3.76
CA VAL A 178 12.16 14.16 -2.54
C VAL A 178 11.00 15.12 -2.87
N LYS A 179 11.15 15.91 -3.94
CA LYS A 179 10.14 16.83 -4.43
C LYS A 179 8.95 16.10 -5.06
N ALA A 180 9.18 15.04 -5.83
CA ALA A 180 8.12 14.23 -6.40
C ALA A 180 7.32 13.49 -5.32
N SER A 181 7.98 12.90 -4.32
CA SER A 181 7.31 12.24 -3.20
C SER A 181 6.48 13.20 -2.35
N LYS A 182 6.98 14.42 -2.09
CA LYS A 182 6.21 15.47 -1.42
C LYS A 182 4.99 15.91 -2.23
N ALA A 183 5.13 16.09 -3.54
CA ALA A 183 4.02 16.46 -4.42
C ALA A 183 2.94 15.39 -4.42
N TYR A 184 3.30 14.12 -4.53
CA TYR A 184 2.38 12.99 -4.47
C TYR A 184 1.55 12.99 -3.17
N CYS A 185 2.22 13.09 -2.02
CA CYS A 185 1.57 13.07 -0.71
C CYS A 185 0.74 14.33 -0.42
N GLN A 186 1.11 15.49 -0.97
CA GLN A 186 0.36 16.74 -0.78
C GLN A 186 -0.96 16.77 -1.54
N HIS A 187 -1.01 16.21 -2.74
CA HIS A 187 -2.25 16.15 -3.52
C HIS A 187 -3.32 15.27 -2.88
N ARG A 188 -2.92 14.28 -2.12
CA ARG A 188 -3.84 13.35 -1.46
C ARG A 188 -4.56 13.93 -0.23
N ASN A 189 -3.98 14.94 0.42
CA ASN A 189 -4.53 15.58 1.63
C ASN A 189 -5.46 16.78 1.33
N LYS A 190 -5.81 17.01 0.08
CA LYS A 190 -6.81 17.99 -0.38
C LYS A 190 -8.08 17.30 -0.87
#